data_7a24b7ac0dba7811efe853208d7669ed
#
_entry.id   7a24b7ac0dba7811efe853208d7669ed
#
_cell.length_a   1.000
_cell.length_b   1.000
_cell.length_c   1.000
_cell.angle_alpha   90.00
_cell.angle_beta   90.00
_cell.angle_gamma   90.00
#
_symmetry.space_group_name_H-M   'P 1'
#
loop_
_entity.id
_entity.type
_entity.pdbx_description
1 polymer ?
#
loop_
_entity_poly.entity_id
_entity_poly.type
_entity_poly.pdbx_seq_one_letter_code
_entity_poly.pdbx_strand_id
1 'polypeptide(L)'
;WQPIQQLMNSGGLADIDALLQSDEALMQLNQDFAEDSWTQRAVATYRHGCPVTAALTYALYHKVADLSIEQVLYLETNVAVHCAANPDFKEGVRALLIDKDRNPKWSRSLADCLSVEGQAYIDQHFGNPYPKGEHPLGDWLGSDALGSRYVG
;
A
#
# COMPACT_ATOMS: atom_id res chain seq x y z
N TRP A 1 -10.02 10.08 -16.97
CA TRP A 1 -8.88 9.16 -16.73
C TRP A 1 -7.50 9.80 -16.95
N GLN A 2 -7.35 10.73 -17.92
CA GLN A 2 -6.05 11.32 -18.25
C GLN A 2 -5.31 11.94 -17.05
N PRO A 3 -5.93 12.76 -16.17
CA PRO A 3 -5.21 13.33 -15.03
C PRO A 3 -4.73 12.29 -14.03
N ILE A 4 -5.51 11.22 -13.79
CA ILE A 4 -5.09 10.12 -12.92
C ILE A 4 -3.89 9.38 -13.53
N GLN A 5 -3.90 9.13 -14.85
CA GLN A 5 -2.77 8.52 -15.53
C GLN A 5 -1.52 9.42 -15.49
N GLN A 6 -1.68 10.74 -15.64
CA GLN A 6 -0.57 11.68 -15.50
C GLN A 6 0.02 11.64 -14.08
N LEU A 7 -0.84 11.66 -13.06
CA LEU A 7 -0.42 11.52 -11.66
C LEU A 7 0.33 10.21 -11.43
N MET A 8 -0.23 9.08 -11.87
CA MET A 8 0.38 7.75 -11.66
C MET A 8 1.66 7.53 -12.47
N ASN A 9 1.84 8.27 -13.55
CA ASN A 9 3.04 8.21 -14.41
C ASN A 9 4.04 9.34 -14.11
N SER A 10 3.86 10.09 -13.05
CA SER A 10 4.78 11.20 -12.69
C SER A 10 6.14 10.75 -12.20
N GLY A 11 6.29 9.46 -11.89
CA GLY A 11 7.52 8.87 -11.38
C GLY A 11 7.27 7.74 -10.39
N GLY A 12 8.13 7.61 -9.39
CA GLY A 12 7.95 6.67 -8.29
C GLY A 12 6.95 7.15 -7.24
N LEU A 13 6.75 6.36 -6.19
CA LEU A 13 5.83 6.71 -5.10
C LEU A 13 6.19 8.05 -4.43
N ALA A 14 7.48 8.39 -4.35
CA ALA A 14 7.92 9.68 -3.81
C ALA A 14 7.43 10.87 -4.64
N ASP A 15 7.46 10.74 -5.97
CA ASP A 15 7.01 11.80 -6.89
C ASP A 15 5.49 11.95 -6.85
N ILE A 16 4.77 10.84 -6.78
CA ILE A 16 3.31 10.81 -6.61
C ILE A 16 2.92 11.46 -5.28
N ASP A 17 3.60 11.12 -4.19
CA ASP A 17 3.37 11.71 -2.87
C ASP A 17 3.59 13.22 -2.88
N ALA A 18 4.69 13.67 -3.47
CA ALA A 18 5.00 15.11 -3.57
C ALA A 18 3.86 15.89 -4.27
N LEU A 19 3.28 15.33 -5.33
CA LEU A 19 2.11 15.91 -6.00
C LEU A 19 0.88 15.91 -5.10
N LEU A 20 0.60 14.78 -4.42
CA LEU A 20 -0.57 14.63 -3.56
C LEU A 20 -0.48 15.46 -2.28
N GLN A 21 0.72 15.86 -1.83
CA GLN A 21 0.90 16.72 -0.65
C GLN A 21 0.76 18.21 -0.97
N SER A 22 0.77 18.63 -2.23
CA SER A 22 0.71 20.02 -2.66
C SER A 22 -0.53 20.30 -3.51
N ASP A 23 -1.43 21.15 -2.99
CA ASP A 23 -2.61 21.60 -3.77
C ASP A 23 -2.19 22.39 -5.01
N GLU A 24 -1.10 23.19 -4.91
CA GLU A 24 -0.57 23.93 -6.04
C GLU A 24 -0.03 22.99 -7.14
N ALA A 25 0.69 21.95 -6.77
CA ALA A 25 1.18 20.95 -7.73
C ALA A 25 0.04 20.19 -8.43
N LEU A 26 -1.02 19.85 -7.71
CA LEU A 26 -2.22 19.23 -8.28
C LEU A 26 -2.94 20.18 -9.25
N MET A 27 -3.06 21.47 -8.91
CA MET A 27 -3.65 22.47 -9.80
C MET A 27 -2.81 22.67 -11.06
N GLN A 28 -1.48 22.65 -10.95
CA GLN A 28 -0.58 22.74 -12.11
C GLN A 28 -0.65 21.48 -12.99
N LEU A 29 -0.86 20.32 -12.39
CA LEU A 29 -1.07 19.07 -13.13
C LEU A 29 -2.36 19.13 -13.97
N ASN A 30 -3.49 19.48 -13.35
CA ASN A 30 -4.78 19.71 -14.00
C ASN A 30 -5.75 20.38 -13.02
N GLN A 31 -6.20 21.59 -13.34
CA GLN A 31 -7.06 22.39 -12.46
C GLN A 31 -8.42 21.71 -12.22
N ASP A 32 -9.11 21.28 -13.27
CA ASP A 32 -10.44 20.66 -13.15
C ASP A 32 -10.37 19.39 -12.28
N PHE A 33 -9.28 18.61 -12.40
CA PHE A 33 -9.04 17.44 -11.58
C PHE A 33 -8.79 17.82 -10.12
N ALA A 34 -8.01 18.84 -9.84
CA ALA A 34 -7.70 19.30 -8.49
C ALA A 34 -8.94 19.88 -7.79
N GLU A 35 -9.84 20.55 -8.53
CA GLU A 35 -11.07 21.15 -8.02
C GLU A 35 -12.23 20.15 -7.90
N ASP A 36 -12.09 18.96 -8.49
CA ASP A 36 -13.13 17.92 -8.40
C ASP A 36 -13.30 17.41 -6.96
N SER A 37 -14.55 17.33 -6.53
CA SER A 37 -14.88 16.97 -5.14
C SER A 37 -14.48 15.55 -4.74
N TRP A 38 -14.45 14.62 -5.69
CA TRP A 38 -13.95 13.25 -5.44
C TRP A 38 -12.44 13.26 -5.25
N THR A 39 -11.70 13.98 -6.11
CA THR A 39 -10.26 14.15 -6.02
C THR A 39 -9.87 14.79 -4.68
N GLN A 40 -10.53 15.87 -4.29
CA GLN A 40 -10.26 16.55 -3.02
C GLN A 40 -10.45 15.59 -1.81
N ARG A 41 -11.51 14.79 -1.81
CA ARG A 41 -11.74 13.78 -0.76
C ARG A 41 -10.69 12.68 -0.78
N ALA A 42 -10.33 12.18 -1.96
CA ALA A 42 -9.32 11.15 -2.12
C ALA A 42 -7.95 11.63 -1.61
N VAL A 43 -7.54 12.83 -1.99
CA VAL A 43 -6.29 13.46 -1.53
C VAL A 43 -6.31 13.69 -0.02
N ALA A 44 -7.39 14.21 0.54
CA ALA A 44 -7.53 14.39 1.98
C ALA A 44 -7.43 13.04 2.72
N THR A 45 -8.07 12.00 2.22
CA THR A 45 -7.97 10.64 2.78
C THR A 45 -6.55 10.09 2.70
N TYR A 46 -5.88 10.28 1.57
CA TYR A 46 -4.49 9.87 1.39
C TYR A 46 -3.56 10.54 2.40
N ARG A 47 -3.65 11.88 2.55
CA ARG A 47 -2.81 12.67 3.46
C ARG A 47 -2.94 12.26 4.94
N HIS A 48 -4.07 11.70 5.34
CA HIS A 48 -4.33 11.18 6.69
C HIS A 48 -4.15 9.66 6.79
N GLY A 49 -3.97 9.00 5.67
CA GLY A 49 -3.84 7.55 5.58
C GLY A 49 -2.52 7.02 6.16
N CYS A 50 -2.46 5.71 6.35
CA CYS A 50 -1.26 5.03 6.84
C CYS A 50 -0.18 4.99 5.75
N PRO A 51 1.02 5.59 5.97
CA PRO A 51 2.10 5.59 4.99
C PRO A 51 2.60 4.19 4.62
N VAL A 52 2.64 3.27 5.59
CA VAL A 52 2.98 1.86 5.34
C VAL A 52 2.00 1.22 4.37
N THR A 53 0.69 1.49 4.53
CA THR A 53 -0.33 0.98 3.61
C THR A 53 -0.16 1.56 2.21
N ALA A 54 0.15 2.84 2.08
CA ALA A 54 0.41 3.47 0.78
C ALA A 54 1.61 2.82 0.07
N ALA A 55 2.71 2.61 0.80
CA ALA A 55 3.91 1.94 0.27
C ALA A 55 3.63 0.48 -0.12
N LEU A 56 2.90 -0.27 0.71
CA LEU A 56 2.50 -1.65 0.42
C LEU A 56 1.60 -1.75 -0.81
N THR A 57 0.60 -0.86 -0.93
CA THR A 57 -0.30 -0.83 -2.08
C THR A 57 0.46 -0.56 -3.37
N TYR A 58 1.37 0.40 -3.35
CA TYR A 58 2.23 0.71 -4.50
C TYR A 58 3.11 -0.49 -4.88
N ALA A 59 3.79 -1.10 -3.89
CA ALA A 59 4.63 -2.26 -4.13
C ALA A 59 3.82 -3.46 -4.64
N LEU A 60 2.64 -3.72 -4.08
CA LEU A 60 1.74 -4.79 -4.50
C LEU A 60 1.29 -4.59 -5.95
N TYR A 61 0.88 -3.38 -6.32
CA TYR A 61 0.47 -3.06 -7.69
C TYR A 61 1.53 -3.46 -8.72
N HIS A 62 2.81 -3.18 -8.43
CA HIS A 62 3.90 -3.55 -9.33
C HIS A 62 4.25 -5.05 -9.29
N LYS A 63 4.07 -5.70 -8.14
CA LYS A 63 4.38 -7.13 -7.98
C LYS A 63 3.36 -8.04 -8.68
N VAL A 64 2.09 -7.61 -8.77
CA VAL A 64 1.01 -8.47 -9.28
C VAL A 64 0.83 -8.42 -10.80
N ALA A 65 1.53 -7.55 -11.51
CA ALA A 65 1.33 -7.30 -12.95
C ALA A 65 1.35 -8.57 -13.82
N ASP A 66 2.20 -9.55 -13.47
CA ASP A 66 2.39 -10.78 -14.21
C ASP A 66 1.89 -12.04 -13.44
N LEU A 67 1.11 -11.85 -12.38
CA LEU A 67 0.61 -12.95 -11.55
C LEU A 67 -0.80 -13.39 -11.97
N SER A 68 -1.10 -14.70 -11.79
CA SER A 68 -2.47 -15.19 -11.87
C SER A 68 -3.31 -14.69 -10.68
N ILE A 69 -4.64 -14.75 -10.79
CA ILE A 69 -5.52 -14.32 -9.70
C ILE A 69 -5.27 -15.12 -8.41
N GLU A 70 -4.97 -16.41 -8.52
CA GLU A 70 -4.65 -17.27 -7.40
C GLU A 70 -3.35 -16.81 -6.70
N GLN A 71 -2.33 -16.46 -7.49
CA GLN A 71 -1.06 -15.94 -6.98
C GLN A 71 -1.25 -14.58 -6.30
N VAL A 72 -2.09 -13.72 -6.88
CA VAL A 72 -2.46 -12.43 -6.26
C VAL A 72 -3.12 -12.66 -4.91
N LEU A 73 -4.14 -13.53 -4.83
CA LEU A 73 -4.85 -13.84 -3.58
C LEU A 73 -3.91 -14.42 -2.51
N TYR A 74 -2.96 -15.27 -2.91
CA TYR A 74 -1.94 -15.80 -1.99
C TYR A 74 -1.08 -14.65 -1.43
N LEU A 75 -0.58 -13.79 -2.30
CA LEU A 75 0.29 -12.68 -1.91
C LEU A 75 -0.46 -11.67 -1.02
N GLU A 76 -1.70 -11.33 -1.38
CA GLU A 76 -2.55 -10.45 -0.57
C GLU A 76 -2.88 -11.05 0.81
N THR A 77 -3.04 -12.37 0.89
CA THR A 77 -3.22 -13.05 2.19
C THR A 77 -2.01 -12.86 3.08
N ASN A 78 -0.79 -13.01 2.54
CA ASN A 78 0.44 -12.76 3.28
C ASN A 78 0.49 -11.31 3.79
N VAL A 79 0.26 -10.35 2.91
CA VAL A 79 0.24 -8.92 3.25
C VAL A 79 -0.79 -8.63 4.34
N ALA A 80 -2.01 -9.18 4.21
CA ALA A 80 -3.09 -8.96 5.18
C ALA A 80 -2.72 -9.46 6.59
N VAL A 81 -2.10 -10.65 6.70
CA VAL A 81 -1.66 -11.19 8.00
C VAL A 81 -0.57 -10.34 8.62
N HIS A 82 0.43 -9.92 7.85
CA HIS A 82 1.47 -9.02 8.33
C HIS A 82 0.90 -7.66 8.76
N CYS A 83 -0.02 -7.08 7.97
CA CYS A 83 -0.68 -5.83 8.32
C CYS A 83 -1.50 -5.96 9.62
N ALA A 84 -2.24 -7.07 9.81
CA ALA A 84 -3.02 -7.29 11.03
C ALA A 84 -2.14 -7.40 12.28
N ALA A 85 -0.91 -7.92 12.13
CA ALA A 85 0.08 -7.98 13.22
C ALA A 85 0.80 -6.64 13.47
N ASN A 86 0.74 -5.71 12.51
CA ASN A 86 1.42 -4.41 12.57
C ASN A 86 0.75 -3.47 13.60
N PRO A 87 1.54 -2.68 14.38
CA PRO A 87 0.99 -1.68 15.30
C PRO A 87 0.07 -0.65 14.64
N ASP A 88 0.29 -0.31 13.37
CA ASP A 88 -0.52 0.66 12.63
C ASP A 88 -1.97 0.19 12.44
N PHE A 89 -2.21 -1.13 12.33
CA PHE A 89 -3.58 -1.64 12.31
C PHE A 89 -4.34 -1.33 13.61
N LYS A 90 -3.69 -1.57 14.77
CA LYS A 90 -4.27 -1.28 16.08
C LYS A 90 -4.50 0.21 16.26
N GLU A 91 -3.56 1.03 15.81
CA GLU A 91 -3.65 2.49 15.89
C GLU A 91 -4.78 3.03 15.01
N GLY A 92 -4.93 2.53 13.79
CA GLY A 92 -6.04 2.90 12.90
C GLY A 92 -7.40 2.55 13.52
N VAL A 93 -7.52 1.36 14.13
CA VAL A 93 -8.73 0.93 14.86
C VAL A 93 -8.99 1.84 16.06
N ARG A 94 -7.96 2.16 16.86
CA ARG A 94 -8.09 3.09 17.99
C ARG A 94 -8.64 4.44 17.53
N ALA A 95 -7.96 5.06 16.56
CA ALA A 95 -8.29 6.42 16.14
C ALA A 95 -9.65 6.53 15.46
N LEU A 96 -10.10 5.49 14.76
CA LEU A 96 -11.34 5.53 13.98
C LEU A 96 -12.55 4.98 14.77
N LEU A 97 -12.38 3.89 15.51
CA LEU A 97 -13.50 3.14 16.08
C LEU A 97 -13.59 3.24 17.60
N ILE A 98 -12.47 3.32 18.32
CA ILE A 98 -12.43 3.33 19.80
C ILE A 98 -12.50 4.77 20.32
N ASP A 99 -11.42 5.52 20.12
CA ASP A 99 -11.32 6.91 20.62
C ASP A 99 -12.06 7.89 19.72
N LYS A 100 -12.20 7.58 18.44
CA LYS A 100 -12.88 8.37 17.40
C LYS A 100 -12.30 9.78 17.24
N ASP A 101 -11.04 9.95 17.64
CA ASP A 101 -10.31 11.21 17.53
C ASP A 101 -9.87 11.53 16.10
N ARG A 102 -9.88 10.52 15.20
CA ARG A 102 -9.45 10.60 13.81
C ARG A 102 -8.03 11.15 13.66
N ASN A 103 -7.19 10.93 14.64
CA ASN A 103 -5.81 11.41 14.69
C ASN A 103 -4.85 10.25 14.96
N PRO A 104 -4.67 9.35 14.00
CA PRO A 104 -3.77 8.20 14.14
C PRO A 104 -2.31 8.64 14.25
N LYS A 105 -1.55 7.92 15.07
CA LYS A 105 -0.11 8.07 15.25
C LYS A 105 0.60 6.93 14.52
N TRP A 106 0.79 7.09 13.23
CA TRP A 106 1.44 6.07 12.40
C TRP A 106 2.88 5.82 12.84
N SER A 107 3.32 4.57 12.76
CA SER A 107 4.65 4.15 13.22
C SER A 107 5.79 4.65 12.33
N ARG A 108 5.50 4.94 11.06
CA ARG A 108 6.48 5.39 10.05
C ARG A 108 5.91 6.50 9.20
N SER A 109 6.78 7.41 8.76
CA SER A 109 6.47 8.32 7.65
C SER A 109 6.63 7.61 6.30
N LEU A 110 6.13 8.21 5.21
CA LEU A 110 6.38 7.67 3.88
C LEU A 110 7.87 7.73 3.52
N ALA A 111 8.59 8.77 3.92
CA ALA A 111 10.03 8.87 3.72
C ALA A 111 10.78 7.71 4.40
N ASP A 112 10.35 7.31 5.62
CA ASP A 112 10.90 6.14 6.29
C ASP A 112 10.64 4.85 5.50
N CYS A 113 9.42 4.69 4.95
CA CYS A 113 9.06 3.53 4.11
C CYS A 113 9.88 3.45 2.81
N LEU A 114 10.28 4.58 2.27
CA LEU A 114 11.08 4.67 1.02
C LEU A 114 12.59 4.58 1.24
N SER A 115 13.06 4.61 2.48
CA SER A 115 14.47 4.35 2.82
C SER A 115 14.86 2.90 2.52
N VAL A 116 16.16 2.60 2.49
CA VAL A 116 16.66 1.22 2.28
C VAL A 116 16.10 0.25 3.33
N GLU A 117 16.10 0.67 4.60
CA GLU A 117 15.54 -0.12 5.71
C GLU A 117 14.02 -0.25 5.60
N GLY A 118 13.35 0.83 5.18
CA GLY A 118 11.91 0.85 4.94
C GLY A 118 11.49 -0.07 3.81
N GLN A 119 12.24 -0.11 2.72
CA GLN A 119 11.98 -1.04 1.62
C GLN A 119 12.10 -2.49 2.08
N ALA A 120 13.13 -2.84 2.85
CA ALA A 120 13.26 -4.18 3.43
C ALA A 120 12.07 -4.51 4.37
N TYR A 121 11.61 -3.54 5.16
CA TYR A 121 10.42 -3.69 5.99
C TYR A 121 9.15 -3.92 5.16
N ILE A 122 8.95 -3.16 4.08
CA ILE A 122 7.81 -3.35 3.16
C ILE A 122 7.89 -4.72 2.50
N ASP A 123 9.07 -5.14 2.04
CA ASP A 123 9.26 -6.45 1.37
C ASP A 123 8.95 -7.63 2.29
N GLN A 124 9.21 -7.54 3.60
CA GLN A 124 8.86 -8.58 4.57
C GLN A 124 7.37 -8.91 4.60
N HIS A 125 6.50 -7.95 4.30
CA HIS A 125 5.04 -8.18 4.27
C HIS A 125 4.60 -9.13 3.15
N PHE A 126 5.42 -9.34 2.14
CA PHE A 126 5.12 -10.26 1.04
C PHE A 126 5.56 -11.70 1.34
N GLY A 127 6.40 -11.90 2.37
CA GLY A 127 6.83 -13.22 2.81
C GLY A 127 5.68 -14.05 3.37
N ASN A 128 5.78 -15.38 3.26
CA ASN A 128 4.79 -16.28 3.83
C ASN A 128 4.85 -16.23 5.38
N PRO A 129 3.78 -15.80 6.08
CA PRO A 129 3.74 -15.73 7.53
C PRO A 129 3.41 -17.07 8.21
N TYR A 130 3.07 -18.09 7.43
CA TYR A 130 2.65 -19.39 7.96
C TYR A 130 3.81 -20.38 8.00
N PRO A 131 3.76 -21.38 8.89
CA PRO A 131 4.67 -22.52 8.83
C PRO A 131 4.59 -23.22 7.47
N LYS A 132 5.67 -23.90 7.09
CA LYS A 132 5.74 -24.60 5.81
C LYS A 132 4.59 -25.61 5.68
N GLY A 133 3.81 -25.46 4.60
CA GLY A 133 2.69 -26.33 4.27
C GLY A 133 1.38 -25.99 5.00
N GLU A 134 1.33 -24.89 5.77
CA GLU A 134 0.14 -24.47 6.53
C GLU A 134 -0.54 -23.21 5.95
N HIS A 135 -0.10 -22.73 4.80
CA HIS A 135 -0.76 -21.59 4.17
C HIS A 135 -2.19 -21.96 3.74
N PRO A 136 -3.23 -21.17 4.10
CA PRO A 136 -4.63 -21.52 3.86
C PRO A 136 -4.99 -21.67 2.37
N LEU A 137 -4.22 -21.06 1.48
CA LEU A 137 -4.36 -21.17 0.02
C LEU A 137 -3.26 -22.03 -0.62
N GLY A 138 -2.40 -22.67 0.18
CA GLY A 138 -1.23 -23.39 -0.32
C GLY A 138 -1.59 -24.56 -1.24
N ASP A 139 -2.65 -25.29 -0.93
CA ASP A 139 -3.11 -26.44 -1.71
C ASP A 139 -3.75 -26.02 -3.05
N TRP A 140 -4.24 -24.78 -3.14
CA TRP A 140 -4.82 -24.24 -4.37
C TRP A 140 -3.77 -23.94 -5.43
N LEU A 141 -2.57 -23.55 -4.98
CA LEU A 141 -1.54 -23.03 -5.88
C LEU A 141 -0.60 -24.10 -6.39
N GLY A 142 -0.61 -25.31 -5.79
CA GLY A 142 0.46 -26.27 -6.01
C GLY A 142 1.84 -25.69 -5.65
N SER A 143 2.77 -26.52 -5.26
CA SER A 143 4.11 -26.11 -4.79
C SER A 143 4.93 -25.30 -5.82
N ASP A 144 4.53 -25.30 -7.08
CA ASP A 144 5.29 -24.72 -8.20
C ASP A 144 4.73 -23.39 -8.72
N ALA A 145 3.54 -22.97 -8.24
CA ALA A 145 2.82 -21.85 -8.86
C ALA A 145 3.45 -20.47 -8.60
N LEU A 146 4.19 -20.31 -7.51
CA LEU A 146 4.75 -19.00 -7.13
C LEU A 146 6.21 -18.78 -7.58
N GLY A 147 6.85 -19.80 -8.15
CA GLY A 147 8.27 -19.71 -8.45
C GLY A 147 9.11 -19.38 -7.21
N SER A 148 10.40 -19.65 -7.22
CA SER A 148 11.31 -19.47 -6.08
C SER A 148 11.45 -18.02 -5.57
N ARG A 149 10.78 -17.05 -6.18
CA ARG A 149 10.87 -15.62 -5.83
C ARG A 149 10.03 -15.20 -4.63
N TYR A 150 9.01 -15.99 -4.25
CA TYR A 150 8.05 -15.63 -3.19
C TYR A 150 7.89 -16.71 -2.11
N VAL A 151 8.66 -17.80 -2.21
CA VAL A 151 8.69 -18.91 -1.25
C VAL A 151 10.06 -18.91 -0.59
N GLY A 152 10.29 -18.01 0.32
CA GLY A 152 11.49 -17.90 1.12
C GLY A 152 11.14 -17.95 2.59
#